data_e44ed762b423bf246e096adddb80850b
#
_entry.id   e44ed762b423bf246e096adddb80850b
#
_cell.length_a   1.000
_cell.length_b   1.000
_cell.length_c   1.000
_cell.angle_alpha   90.00
_cell.angle_beta   90.00
_cell.angle_gamma   90.00
#
_symmetry.space_group_name_H-M   'P 1'
#
loop_
_entity.id
_entity.type
_entity.pdbx_description
1 polymer ?
#
loop_
_entity_poly.entity_id
_entity_poly.type
_entity_poly.pdbx_seq_one_letter_code
_entity_poly.pdbx_strand_id
1 'polypeptide(L)'
;MKKIIVYIFLLLLVSCNNPRNNSLKEIEDRNLTLLEYDYCSKKNHLHEFDSVTFVPLETNERSLISSITKILYKNETYYIFDKVQAMIFLFDDNGSYITKIHNIGSGPGEYADISDFDIDADLNIYISSIVGRKIIKYKYPDYKLFTEYKTNATVMEIAVDEKTGKIWGTNIFQTEDGICLGFYSNEKFVPVIASRGIADNANTPFKAQSFYKSGNHLFFNPRYSPYIYMIDNDEVSKYMKIISDDFVDNSDLELEKDFKKERGVREQYSTNECLISGVNSFYQCKGHFLAEIWTNHGAPLLLEYEAKEKEGYLFCPLLDPQIKAFTKIAAVSSDFYISYINAQSFLNNYEETVTRKYNLVDDSNPVLMNIYVK
;
A
#
# COMPACT_ATOMS: atom_id res chain seq x y z
N MET A 1 -48.17 54.79 -45.53
CA MET A 1 -48.16 53.79 -44.46
C MET A 1 -47.08 52.77 -44.75
N LYS A 2 -45.89 52.93 -44.06
CA LYS A 2 -44.75 52.02 -44.21
C LYS A 2 -44.86 50.94 -43.13
N LYS A 3 -44.97 49.66 -43.54
CA LYS A 3 -44.89 48.54 -42.59
C LYS A 3 -43.45 48.27 -42.28
N ILE A 4 -43.09 48.34 -40.99
CA ILE A 4 -41.80 47.96 -40.45
C ILE A 4 -41.90 46.48 -40.13
N ILE A 5 -41.12 45.67 -40.82
CA ILE A 5 -40.96 44.22 -40.55
C ILE A 5 -39.79 44.15 -39.55
N VAL A 6 -40.10 43.74 -38.32
CA VAL A 6 -39.09 43.44 -37.28
C VAL A 6 -38.69 41.97 -37.44
N TYR A 7 -37.44 41.75 -37.88
CA TYR A 7 -36.83 40.42 -37.83
C TYR A 7 -36.30 40.17 -36.41
N ILE A 8 -36.99 39.27 -35.70
CA ILE A 8 -36.47 38.73 -34.45
C ILE A 8 -35.47 37.64 -34.83
N PHE A 9 -34.18 37.96 -34.65
CA PHE A 9 -33.09 36.98 -34.74
C PHE A 9 -33.06 36.15 -33.45
N LEU A 10 -33.62 34.94 -33.48
CA LEU A 10 -33.56 33.99 -32.39
C LEU A 10 -32.14 33.38 -32.42
N LEU A 11 -31.23 33.92 -31.57
CA LEU A 11 -29.94 33.34 -31.28
C LEU A 11 -30.16 32.06 -30.44
N LEU A 12 -30.20 30.93 -31.10
CA LEU A 12 -30.02 29.62 -30.45
C LEU A 12 -28.59 29.53 -29.91
N LEU A 13 -28.45 29.87 -28.65
CA LEU A 13 -27.24 29.49 -27.88
C LEU A 13 -27.25 27.96 -27.79
N VAL A 14 -26.61 27.31 -28.74
CA VAL A 14 -26.21 25.92 -28.57
C VAL A 14 -25.13 25.94 -27.46
N SER A 15 -25.58 25.73 -26.24
CA SER A 15 -24.69 25.39 -25.13
C SER A 15 -24.04 24.07 -25.53
N CYS A 16 -22.80 24.11 -25.97
CA CYS A 16 -21.95 22.92 -26.01
C CYS A 16 -21.82 22.43 -24.58
N ASN A 17 -22.69 21.51 -24.19
CA ASN A 17 -22.45 20.68 -23.04
C ASN A 17 -21.16 19.89 -23.30
N ASN A 18 -20.08 20.38 -22.77
CA ASN A 18 -18.83 19.65 -22.71
C ASN A 18 -19.09 18.41 -21.83
N PRO A 19 -19.03 17.19 -22.36
CA PRO A 19 -19.28 15.99 -21.54
C PRO A 19 -18.15 15.69 -20.53
N ARG A 20 -17.30 16.69 -20.24
CA ARG A 20 -16.11 16.57 -19.38
C ARG A 20 -16.37 16.79 -17.88
N ASN A 21 -17.61 17.04 -17.47
CA ASN A 21 -17.96 17.08 -16.05
C ASN A 21 -18.77 15.83 -15.66
N ASN A 22 -18.17 14.64 -15.80
CA ASN A 22 -18.44 13.60 -14.84
C ASN A 22 -17.73 14.02 -13.56
N SER A 23 -18.38 14.86 -12.75
CA SER A 23 -17.97 15.11 -11.37
C SER A 23 -17.86 13.75 -10.72
N LEU A 24 -16.64 13.32 -10.43
CA LEU A 24 -16.38 12.15 -9.60
C LEU A 24 -17.26 12.33 -8.37
N LYS A 25 -18.05 11.32 -8.02
CA LYS A 25 -18.93 11.38 -6.85
C LYS A 25 -18.08 11.76 -5.66
N GLU A 26 -18.53 12.75 -4.90
CA GLU A 26 -17.90 13.07 -3.62
C GLU A 26 -17.96 11.81 -2.76
N ILE A 27 -16.81 11.39 -2.25
CA ILE A 27 -16.73 10.17 -1.44
C ILE A 27 -17.35 10.47 -0.08
N GLU A 28 -18.40 9.75 0.24
CA GLU A 28 -19.15 9.92 1.48
C GLU A 28 -18.32 9.54 2.72
N ASP A 29 -18.55 10.28 3.79
CA ASP A 29 -18.03 9.97 5.13
C ASP A 29 -18.99 8.97 5.79
N ARG A 30 -18.71 7.67 5.66
CA ARG A 30 -19.47 6.64 6.36
C ARG A 30 -18.74 6.26 7.65
N ASN A 31 -19.30 6.63 8.80
CA ASN A 31 -18.72 6.33 10.11
C ASN A 31 -17.23 6.70 10.25
N LEU A 32 -16.88 7.89 9.78
CA LEU A 32 -15.51 8.37 9.79
C LEU A 32 -14.95 8.40 11.22
N THR A 33 -13.91 7.62 11.47
CA THR A 33 -13.14 7.68 12.71
C THR A 33 -12.14 8.82 12.62
N LEU A 34 -12.19 9.73 13.58
CA LEU A 34 -11.20 10.81 13.72
C LEU A 34 -10.15 10.36 14.73
N LEU A 35 -8.91 10.37 14.33
CA LEU A 35 -7.76 10.04 15.15
C LEU A 35 -6.87 11.27 15.27
N GLU A 36 -6.97 11.96 16.41
CA GLU A 36 -6.13 13.10 16.73
C GLU A 36 -4.88 12.64 17.47
N TYR A 37 -3.72 13.15 17.08
CA TYR A 37 -2.50 12.96 17.85
C TYR A 37 -1.56 14.16 17.67
N ASP A 38 -0.76 14.38 18.70
CA ASP A 38 0.30 15.38 18.72
C ASP A 38 1.65 14.66 18.73
N TYR A 39 2.41 14.85 17.67
CA TYR A 39 3.75 14.28 17.54
C TYR A 39 4.72 14.85 18.59
N CYS A 40 4.55 16.12 18.95
CA CYS A 40 5.42 16.79 19.91
C CYS A 40 5.12 16.38 21.36
N SER A 41 3.90 15.95 21.66
CA SER A 41 3.50 15.50 23.01
C SER A 41 3.90 14.06 23.32
N LYS A 42 4.88 13.49 22.63
CA LYS A 42 5.40 12.12 22.78
C LYS A 42 5.12 11.54 24.16
N LYS A 43 3.96 10.99 24.37
CA LYS A 43 3.75 10.05 25.45
C LYS A 43 4.47 8.79 25.02
N ASN A 44 5.64 8.54 25.61
CA ASN A 44 6.31 7.25 25.49
C ASN A 44 5.42 6.18 26.14
N HIS A 45 4.38 5.76 25.44
CA HIS A 45 3.70 4.55 25.82
C HIS A 45 4.66 3.40 25.54
N LEU A 46 5.06 2.71 26.61
CA LEU A 46 5.59 1.37 26.51
C LEU A 46 4.42 0.51 26.05
N HIS A 47 4.33 0.27 24.75
CA HIS A 47 3.43 -0.73 24.23
C HIS A 47 4.13 -2.08 24.39
N GLU A 48 3.50 -3.00 25.11
CA GLU A 48 3.97 -4.37 25.25
C GLU A 48 3.12 -5.27 24.36
N PHE A 49 3.74 -5.80 23.32
CA PHE A 49 3.15 -6.89 22.56
C PHE A 49 3.04 -8.16 23.43
N ASP A 50 2.07 -9.01 23.14
CA ASP A 50 1.88 -10.25 23.89
C ASP A 50 3.10 -11.16 23.76
N SER A 51 3.52 -11.43 22.52
CA SER A 51 4.70 -12.21 22.21
C SER A 51 5.25 -11.91 20.83
N VAL A 52 6.51 -12.26 20.61
CA VAL A 52 7.19 -12.19 19.32
C VAL A 52 7.79 -13.56 18.99
N THR A 53 7.45 -14.09 17.84
CA THR A 53 8.04 -15.33 17.33
C THR A 53 8.85 -15.05 16.07
N PHE A 54 9.87 -15.86 15.83
CA PHE A 54 10.77 -15.70 14.70
C PHE A 54 10.64 -16.87 13.73
N VAL A 55 10.51 -16.53 12.44
CA VAL A 55 10.41 -17.49 11.34
C VAL A 55 11.53 -17.21 10.35
N PRO A 56 12.68 -17.87 10.51
CA PRO A 56 13.76 -17.78 9.53
C PRO A 56 13.33 -18.41 8.21
N LEU A 57 13.52 -17.69 7.12
CA LEU A 57 13.22 -18.21 5.80
C LEU A 57 14.31 -19.14 5.31
N GLU A 58 13.93 -20.32 4.84
CA GLU A 58 14.86 -21.31 4.29
C GLU A 58 15.77 -20.69 3.24
N THR A 59 17.07 -20.91 3.39
CA THR A 59 18.11 -20.39 2.50
C THR A 59 18.74 -21.52 1.69
N ASN A 60 18.51 -21.52 0.39
CA ASN A 60 19.16 -22.41 -0.55
C ASN A 60 19.25 -21.74 -1.95
N GLU A 61 19.90 -22.36 -2.91
CA GLU A 61 20.09 -21.78 -4.26
C GLU A 61 18.77 -21.42 -4.97
N ARG A 62 17.64 -22.04 -4.60
CA ARG A 62 16.33 -21.77 -5.21
C ARG A 62 15.52 -20.70 -4.48
N SER A 63 15.84 -20.46 -3.20
CA SER A 63 15.05 -19.60 -2.30
C SER A 63 15.74 -18.32 -1.88
N LEU A 64 16.93 -18.00 -2.41
CA LEU A 64 17.70 -16.83 -2.01
C LEU A 64 16.98 -15.53 -2.38
N ILE A 65 16.70 -14.69 -1.37
CA ILE A 65 16.03 -13.41 -1.49
C ILE A 65 17.07 -12.29 -1.49
N SER A 66 17.03 -11.41 -2.50
CA SER A 66 17.87 -10.22 -2.55
C SER A 66 17.30 -9.06 -1.75
N SER A 67 15.98 -8.86 -1.79
CA SER A 67 15.32 -7.76 -1.11
C SER A 67 13.83 -8.04 -0.91
N ILE A 68 13.31 -7.76 0.27
CA ILE A 68 11.87 -7.82 0.53
C ILE A 68 11.24 -6.48 0.16
N THR A 69 10.43 -6.48 -0.90
CA THR A 69 9.65 -5.31 -1.33
C THR A 69 8.26 -5.30 -0.68
N LYS A 70 7.56 -6.43 -0.76
CA LYS A 70 6.21 -6.62 -0.23
C LYS A 70 6.05 -8.04 0.33
N ILE A 71 5.32 -8.16 1.41
CA ILE A 71 4.91 -9.45 1.98
C ILE A 71 3.38 -9.50 1.98
N LEU A 72 2.82 -10.62 1.59
CA LEU A 72 1.44 -10.98 1.88
C LEU A 72 1.45 -12.30 2.65
N TYR A 73 0.50 -12.46 3.57
CA TYR A 73 0.34 -13.70 4.32
C TYR A 73 -1.10 -14.18 4.17
N LYS A 74 -1.26 -15.39 3.67
CA LYS A 74 -2.58 -15.97 3.46
C LYS A 74 -2.49 -17.50 3.46
N ASN A 75 -3.44 -18.14 4.12
CA ASN A 75 -3.54 -19.60 4.19
C ASN A 75 -2.19 -20.24 4.59
N GLU A 76 -1.63 -19.78 5.75
CA GLU A 76 -0.38 -20.29 6.32
C GLU A 76 0.82 -20.23 5.36
N THR A 77 0.78 -19.27 4.42
CA THR A 77 1.82 -19.10 3.41
C THR A 77 2.25 -17.63 3.36
N TYR A 78 3.56 -17.41 3.42
CA TYR A 78 4.18 -16.12 3.16
C TYR A 78 4.48 -16.00 1.67
N TYR A 79 3.97 -14.95 1.04
CA TYR A 79 4.25 -14.57 -0.34
C TYR A 79 5.17 -13.36 -0.30
N ILE A 80 6.41 -13.53 -0.73
CA ILE A 80 7.45 -12.52 -0.61
C ILE A 80 7.87 -12.03 -1.98
N PHE A 81 7.62 -10.78 -2.25
CA PHE A 81 8.01 -10.13 -3.50
C PHE A 81 9.42 -9.56 -3.39
N ASP A 82 10.28 -10.05 -4.24
CA ASP A 82 11.61 -9.51 -4.51
C ASP A 82 11.60 -8.77 -5.85
N LYS A 83 11.53 -7.44 -5.78
CA LYS A 83 11.50 -6.61 -6.99
C LYS A 83 12.81 -6.65 -7.76
N VAL A 84 13.94 -6.80 -7.06
CA VAL A 84 15.28 -6.84 -7.68
C VAL A 84 15.42 -8.04 -8.61
N GLN A 85 14.92 -9.19 -8.18
CA GLN A 85 14.93 -10.41 -8.97
C GLN A 85 13.69 -10.59 -9.86
N ALA A 86 12.67 -9.72 -9.72
CA ALA A 86 11.35 -9.87 -10.34
C ALA A 86 10.74 -11.24 -10.06
N MET A 87 10.74 -11.65 -8.78
CA MET A 87 10.26 -12.94 -8.31
C MET A 87 9.28 -12.79 -7.16
N ILE A 88 8.36 -13.74 -7.03
CA ILE A 88 7.53 -13.92 -5.84
C ILE A 88 7.85 -15.28 -5.26
N PHE A 89 8.44 -15.30 -4.05
CA PHE A 89 8.76 -16.52 -3.32
C PHE A 89 7.61 -16.91 -2.40
N LEU A 90 7.34 -18.19 -2.27
CA LEU A 90 6.35 -18.75 -1.38
C LEU A 90 7.04 -19.61 -0.32
N PHE A 91 6.76 -19.34 0.95
CA PHE A 91 7.23 -20.10 2.10
C PHE A 91 6.03 -20.50 2.97
N ASP A 92 6.10 -21.65 3.59
CA ASP A 92 5.11 -22.05 4.58
C ASP A 92 5.23 -21.24 5.89
N ASP A 93 4.34 -21.48 6.84
CA ASP A 93 4.30 -20.80 8.15
C ASP A 93 5.54 -21.06 9.02
N ASN A 94 6.33 -22.10 8.73
CA ASN A 94 7.60 -22.43 9.37
C ASN A 94 8.81 -21.82 8.65
N GLY A 95 8.59 -21.14 7.53
CA GLY A 95 9.64 -20.54 6.71
C GLY A 95 10.28 -21.50 5.72
N SER A 96 9.72 -22.71 5.51
CA SER A 96 10.23 -23.66 4.51
C SER A 96 9.83 -23.22 3.11
N TYR A 97 10.76 -23.32 2.16
CA TYR A 97 10.52 -22.94 0.78
C TYR A 97 9.54 -23.88 0.07
N ILE A 98 8.47 -23.32 -0.49
CA ILE A 98 7.47 -24.06 -1.27
C ILE A 98 7.80 -23.97 -2.76
N THR A 99 7.77 -22.76 -3.32
CA THR A 99 7.96 -22.49 -4.75
C THR A 99 8.22 -21.01 -4.99
N LYS A 100 8.42 -20.63 -6.26
CA LYS A 100 8.45 -19.22 -6.68
C LYS A 100 7.80 -19.01 -8.03
N ILE A 101 7.30 -17.81 -8.25
CA ILE A 101 6.88 -17.32 -9.56
C ILE A 101 8.06 -16.59 -10.17
N HIS A 102 8.54 -17.10 -11.32
CA HIS A 102 9.67 -16.53 -12.05
C HIS A 102 9.49 -16.81 -13.55
N ASN A 103 8.55 -16.09 -14.17
CA ASN A 103 8.21 -16.27 -15.58
C ASN A 103 8.64 -15.02 -16.36
N ILE A 104 9.94 -14.74 -16.35
CA ILE A 104 10.52 -13.58 -17.07
C ILE A 104 10.58 -13.88 -18.56
N GLY A 105 10.01 -12.97 -19.37
CA GLY A 105 10.00 -13.05 -20.81
C GLY A 105 8.96 -12.14 -21.44
N SER A 106 8.68 -12.40 -22.73
CA SER A 106 7.71 -11.61 -23.50
C SER A 106 6.60 -12.46 -24.12
N GLY A 107 6.59 -13.76 -23.86
CA GLY A 107 5.55 -14.70 -24.32
C GLY A 107 4.26 -14.61 -23.51
N PRO A 108 3.25 -15.40 -23.90
CA PRO A 108 2.02 -15.54 -23.13
C PRO A 108 2.30 -16.05 -21.72
N GLY A 109 1.73 -15.39 -20.70
CA GLY A 109 1.98 -15.74 -19.30
C GLY A 109 3.36 -15.35 -18.78
N GLU A 110 4.17 -14.63 -19.55
CA GLU A 110 5.48 -14.12 -19.13
C GLU A 110 5.40 -12.62 -18.87
N TYR A 111 6.32 -12.11 -18.08
CA TYR A 111 6.44 -10.68 -17.77
C TYR A 111 7.89 -10.20 -17.90
N ALA A 112 8.07 -8.95 -18.31
CA ALA A 112 9.39 -8.32 -18.35
C ALA A 112 9.79 -7.70 -17.01
N ASP A 113 8.79 -7.34 -16.18
CA ASP A 113 8.95 -6.72 -14.88
C ASP A 113 7.76 -7.05 -13.99
N ILE A 114 7.94 -6.87 -12.67
CA ILE A 114 6.85 -6.85 -11.70
C ILE A 114 6.86 -5.48 -11.03
N SER A 115 5.75 -4.73 -11.17
CA SER A 115 5.57 -3.49 -10.41
C SER A 115 4.93 -3.75 -9.06
N ASP A 116 3.94 -4.63 -9.01
CA ASP A 116 3.26 -5.06 -7.80
C ASP A 116 2.57 -6.40 -8.01
N PHE A 117 2.17 -7.03 -6.91
CA PHE A 117 1.38 -8.26 -6.93
C PHE A 117 0.30 -8.26 -5.85
N ASP A 118 -0.72 -9.07 -6.04
CA ASP A 118 -1.74 -9.35 -5.03
C ASP A 118 -2.30 -10.77 -5.18
N ILE A 119 -3.11 -11.21 -4.21
CA ILE A 119 -3.66 -12.56 -4.10
C ILE A 119 -5.16 -12.46 -3.89
N ASP A 120 -5.96 -13.25 -4.62
CA ASP A 120 -7.40 -13.33 -4.42
C ASP A 120 -7.80 -14.36 -3.34
N ALA A 121 -9.11 -14.53 -3.14
CA ALA A 121 -9.66 -15.48 -2.17
C ALA A 121 -9.30 -16.95 -2.49
N ASP A 122 -9.12 -17.26 -3.77
CA ASP A 122 -8.79 -18.60 -4.26
C ASP A 122 -7.28 -18.86 -4.33
N LEU A 123 -6.45 -17.99 -3.74
CA LEU A 123 -4.99 -18.04 -3.71
C LEU A 123 -4.34 -17.86 -5.10
N ASN A 124 -5.06 -17.35 -6.09
CA ASN A 124 -4.46 -16.99 -7.35
C ASN A 124 -3.59 -15.75 -7.20
N ILE A 125 -2.43 -15.71 -7.85
CA ILE A 125 -1.50 -14.59 -7.81
C ILE A 125 -1.74 -13.70 -9.02
N TYR A 126 -1.90 -12.40 -8.75
CA TYR A 126 -1.99 -11.37 -9.78
C TYR A 126 -0.70 -10.56 -9.79
N ILE A 127 -0.14 -10.36 -10.96
CA ILE A 127 1.07 -9.57 -11.17
C ILE A 127 0.75 -8.42 -12.11
N SER A 128 1.11 -7.19 -11.71
CA SER A 128 1.10 -6.03 -12.61
C SER A 128 2.47 -5.88 -13.27
N SER A 129 2.49 -5.82 -14.60
CA SER A 129 3.69 -5.55 -15.41
C SER A 129 3.54 -4.22 -16.12
N ILE A 130 4.46 -3.30 -15.84
CA ILE A 130 4.49 -1.96 -16.44
C ILE A 130 4.89 -2.04 -17.90
N VAL A 131 5.98 -2.74 -18.17
CA VAL A 131 6.54 -2.86 -19.54
C VAL A 131 5.55 -3.58 -20.44
N GLY A 132 4.93 -4.65 -19.93
CA GLY A 132 3.95 -5.42 -20.68
C GLY A 132 2.57 -4.75 -20.78
N ARG A 133 2.28 -3.71 -19.99
CA ARG A 133 0.95 -3.09 -19.86
C ARG A 133 -0.14 -4.13 -19.68
N LYS A 134 0.06 -5.03 -18.74
CA LYS A 134 -0.86 -6.12 -18.46
C LYS A 134 -0.84 -6.49 -16.99
N ILE A 135 -1.94 -7.12 -16.55
CA ILE A 135 -2.02 -7.84 -15.31
C ILE A 135 -2.14 -9.32 -15.66
N ILE A 136 -1.35 -10.15 -14.99
CA ILE A 136 -1.35 -11.60 -15.22
C ILE A 136 -1.86 -12.27 -13.95
N LYS A 137 -2.90 -13.08 -14.08
CA LYS A 137 -3.42 -13.93 -13.02
C LYS A 137 -2.88 -15.35 -13.20
N TYR A 138 -2.09 -15.84 -12.27
CA TYR A 138 -1.65 -17.24 -12.21
C TYR A 138 -2.54 -18.02 -11.27
N LYS A 139 -3.02 -19.18 -11.72
CA LYS A 139 -3.97 -19.99 -10.97
C LYS A 139 -3.27 -20.92 -9.97
N TYR A 140 -3.75 -20.89 -8.74
CA TYR A 140 -3.42 -21.90 -7.72
C TYR A 140 -3.88 -23.31 -8.18
N PRO A 141 -3.22 -24.43 -7.80
CA PRO A 141 -2.11 -24.47 -6.84
C PRO A 141 -0.71 -24.42 -7.47
N ASP A 142 -0.55 -24.71 -8.75
CA ASP A 142 0.75 -24.85 -9.39
C ASP A 142 1.21 -23.61 -10.17
N TYR A 143 0.34 -22.61 -10.28
CA TYR A 143 0.59 -21.33 -10.94
C TYR A 143 1.04 -21.45 -12.41
N LYS A 144 0.67 -22.55 -13.09
CA LYS A 144 0.99 -22.77 -14.50
C LYS A 144 -0.07 -22.22 -15.44
N LEU A 145 -1.34 -22.36 -15.06
CA LEU A 145 -2.44 -21.77 -15.81
C LEU A 145 -2.53 -20.27 -15.52
N PHE A 146 -2.74 -19.47 -16.54
CA PHE A 146 -2.80 -18.02 -16.41
C PHE A 146 -3.94 -17.40 -17.21
N THR A 147 -4.25 -16.14 -16.87
CA THR A 147 -5.12 -15.25 -17.65
C THR A 147 -4.44 -13.89 -17.71
N GLU A 148 -4.41 -13.28 -18.88
CA GLU A 148 -3.87 -11.94 -19.08
C GLU A 148 -4.98 -10.92 -19.23
N TYR A 149 -4.84 -9.82 -18.50
CA TYR A 149 -5.69 -8.64 -18.58
C TYR A 149 -4.85 -7.51 -19.19
N LYS A 150 -5.07 -7.18 -20.43
CA LYS A 150 -4.39 -6.05 -21.10
C LYS A 150 -4.87 -4.75 -20.48
N THR A 151 -3.97 -3.79 -20.34
CA THR A 151 -4.31 -2.46 -19.84
C THR A 151 -3.87 -1.39 -20.85
N ASN A 152 -4.66 -0.34 -20.96
CA ASN A 152 -4.31 0.83 -21.79
C ASN A 152 -3.39 1.81 -21.04
N ALA A 153 -3.08 1.54 -19.79
CA ALA A 153 -2.33 2.41 -18.90
C ALA A 153 -1.24 1.62 -18.15
N THR A 154 -0.26 2.35 -17.64
CA THR A 154 0.73 1.83 -16.70
C THR A 154 0.13 1.84 -15.29
N VAL A 155 0.11 0.70 -14.61
CA VAL A 155 -0.44 0.54 -13.25
C VAL A 155 0.67 0.10 -12.32
N MET A 156 0.98 0.94 -11.34
CA MET A 156 2.11 0.69 -10.42
C MET A 156 1.76 -0.24 -9.28
N GLU A 157 0.55 -0.13 -8.76
CA GLU A 157 0.07 -0.93 -7.63
C GLU A 157 -1.33 -1.46 -7.93
N ILE A 158 -1.58 -2.70 -7.51
CA ILE A 158 -2.85 -3.38 -7.67
C ILE A 158 -3.33 -3.99 -6.35
N ALA A 159 -4.63 -4.13 -6.22
CA ALA A 159 -5.26 -4.93 -5.18
C ALA A 159 -6.47 -5.66 -5.74
N VAL A 160 -6.69 -6.88 -5.32
CA VAL A 160 -7.87 -7.67 -5.68
C VAL A 160 -8.82 -7.68 -4.50
N ASP A 161 -10.02 -7.18 -4.70
CA ASP A 161 -11.08 -7.30 -3.70
C ASP A 161 -11.49 -8.77 -3.59
N GLU A 162 -11.33 -9.35 -2.41
CA GLU A 162 -11.59 -10.77 -2.18
C GLU A 162 -13.07 -11.15 -2.25
N LYS A 163 -13.97 -10.18 -2.01
CA LYS A 163 -15.43 -10.41 -2.06
C LYS A 163 -15.96 -10.41 -3.50
N THR A 164 -15.46 -9.49 -4.32
CA THR A 164 -15.99 -9.26 -5.65
C THR A 164 -15.09 -9.78 -6.78
N GLY A 165 -13.81 -10.06 -6.46
CA GLY A 165 -12.78 -10.40 -7.46
C GLY A 165 -12.36 -9.21 -8.33
N LYS A 166 -12.82 -7.99 -8.01
CA LYS A 166 -12.50 -6.78 -8.77
C LYS A 166 -11.04 -6.39 -8.55
N ILE A 167 -10.37 -6.04 -9.63
CA ILE A 167 -8.99 -5.55 -9.61
C ILE A 167 -9.01 -4.03 -9.46
N TRP A 168 -8.49 -3.53 -8.36
CA TRP A 168 -8.25 -2.12 -8.09
C TRP A 168 -6.82 -1.75 -8.46
N GLY A 169 -6.61 -0.50 -8.84
CA GLY A 169 -5.28 0.01 -9.17
C GLY A 169 -5.10 1.45 -8.72
N THR A 170 -3.88 1.80 -8.43
CA THR A 170 -3.45 3.16 -8.09
C THR A 170 -2.15 3.53 -8.79
N ASN A 171 -1.78 4.82 -8.75
CA ASN A 171 -0.63 5.33 -9.49
C ASN A 171 -0.71 4.92 -10.96
N ILE A 172 -1.82 5.26 -11.61
CA ILE A 172 -2.13 4.89 -12.98
C ILE A 172 -1.74 6.04 -13.89
N PHE A 173 -0.80 5.79 -14.81
CA PHE A 173 -0.23 6.78 -15.71
C PHE A 173 -0.71 6.58 -17.14
N GLN A 174 -0.54 7.62 -17.95
CA GLN A 174 -0.87 7.63 -19.38
C GLN A 174 -2.40 7.57 -19.63
N THR A 175 -3.18 8.04 -18.67
CA THR A 175 -4.60 8.35 -18.86
C THR A 175 -4.78 9.85 -19.05
N GLU A 176 -5.80 10.26 -19.80
CA GLU A 176 -6.02 11.69 -20.11
C GLU A 176 -6.27 12.54 -18.87
N ASP A 177 -6.93 11.98 -17.85
CA ASP A 177 -7.38 12.70 -16.66
C ASP A 177 -6.57 12.37 -15.39
N GLY A 178 -5.61 11.43 -15.47
CA GLY A 178 -4.94 10.88 -14.31
C GLY A 178 -5.91 10.13 -13.37
N ILE A 179 -5.46 9.06 -12.78
CA ILE A 179 -6.27 8.23 -11.87
C ILE A 179 -5.48 7.98 -10.60
N CYS A 180 -5.99 8.48 -9.46
CA CYS A 180 -5.45 8.15 -8.14
C CYS A 180 -5.90 6.76 -7.70
N LEU A 181 -7.21 6.48 -7.79
CA LEU A 181 -7.79 5.17 -7.53
C LEU A 181 -8.79 4.83 -8.64
N GLY A 182 -8.67 3.65 -9.19
CA GLY A 182 -9.59 3.13 -10.20
C GLY A 182 -9.71 1.61 -10.12
N PHE A 183 -10.68 1.06 -10.84
CA PHE A 183 -10.84 -0.38 -10.98
C PHE A 183 -10.78 -0.82 -12.44
N TYR A 184 -10.31 -2.03 -12.68
CA TYR A 184 -10.19 -2.60 -14.01
C TYR A 184 -11.55 -3.02 -14.56
N SER A 185 -11.87 -2.56 -15.78
CA SER A 185 -13.05 -2.97 -16.53
C SER A 185 -12.82 -2.75 -18.02
N ASN A 186 -13.11 -3.76 -18.85
CA ASN A 186 -13.02 -3.67 -20.31
C ASN A 186 -11.68 -3.09 -20.81
N GLU A 187 -10.58 -3.72 -20.40
CA GLU A 187 -9.19 -3.36 -20.78
C GLU A 187 -8.72 -1.97 -20.35
N LYS A 188 -9.41 -1.31 -19.45
CA LYS A 188 -9.05 0.00 -18.92
C LYS A 188 -9.37 0.11 -17.43
N PHE A 189 -8.74 1.10 -16.77
CA PHE A 189 -9.10 1.49 -15.42
C PHE A 189 -10.16 2.60 -15.46
N VAL A 190 -11.27 2.35 -14.76
CA VAL A 190 -12.34 3.30 -14.53
C VAL A 190 -12.02 4.13 -13.29
N PRO A 191 -11.92 5.46 -13.38
CA PRO A 191 -11.56 6.30 -12.24
C PRO A 191 -12.65 6.33 -11.16
N VAL A 192 -12.22 6.26 -9.89
CA VAL A 192 -13.07 6.45 -8.71
C VAL A 192 -12.60 7.68 -7.93
N ILE A 193 -11.28 7.83 -7.78
CA ILE A 193 -10.67 9.05 -7.22
C ILE A 193 -9.77 9.62 -8.31
N ALA A 194 -9.97 10.90 -8.64
CA ALA A 194 -9.12 11.61 -9.58
C ALA A 194 -7.71 11.80 -9.02
N SER A 195 -6.73 11.88 -9.90
CA SER A 195 -5.38 12.24 -9.52
C SER A 195 -5.34 13.70 -9.04
N ARG A 196 -4.62 13.91 -7.95
CA ARG A 196 -4.32 15.24 -7.40
C ARG A 196 -3.03 15.83 -8.00
N GLY A 197 -2.63 15.34 -9.17
CA GLY A 197 -1.42 15.82 -9.85
C GLY A 197 -0.14 15.29 -9.20
N ILE A 198 0.71 16.19 -8.71
CA ILE A 198 2.05 15.85 -8.18
C ILE A 198 1.97 14.96 -6.93
N ALA A 199 0.97 15.17 -6.08
CA ALA A 199 0.80 14.40 -4.86
C ALA A 199 0.66 12.88 -5.11
N ASP A 200 0.13 12.51 -6.27
CA ASP A 200 -0.07 11.12 -6.66
C ASP A 200 1.03 10.61 -7.61
N ASN A 201 2.09 11.39 -7.82
CA ASN A 201 3.16 11.02 -8.74
C ASN A 201 4.05 9.93 -8.15
N ALA A 202 4.30 8.87 -8.93
CA ALA A 202 5.13 7.72 -8.53
C ALA A 202 6.59 8.07 -8.20
N ASN A 203 7.09 9.20 -8.67
CA ASN A 203 8.46 9.62 -8.41
C ASN A 203 8.69 10.23 -7.03
N THR A 204 7.65 10.36 -6.20
CA THR A 204 7.83 10.76 -4.81
C THR A 204 8.32 9.56 -3.99
N PRO A 205 9.46 9.66 -3.28
CA PRO A 205 10.14 8.49 -2.69
C PRO A 205 9.49 7.93 -1.41
N PHE A 206 8.36 8.48 -0.96
CA PHE A 206 7.91 8.35 0.43
C PHE A 206 6.79 7.35 0.70
N LYS A 207 6.38 6.51 -0.25
CA LYS A 207 5.39 5.47 0.05
C LYS A 207 5.63 4.20 -0.74
N ALA A 208 5.79 3.11 -0.03
CA ALA A 208 6.05 1.80 -0.63
C ALA A 208 4.76 1.09 -1.07
N GLN A 209 3.62 1.38 -0.42
CA GLN A 209 2.38 0.65 -0.62
C GLN A 209 1.17 1.52 -0.29
N SER A 210 0.13 1.48 -1.11
CA SER A 210 -1.10 2.25 -0.93
C SER A 210 -2.31 1.38 -0.58
N PHE A 211 -2.29 0.09 -0.93
CA PHE A 211 -3.33 -0.85 -0.59
C PHE A 211 -2.93 -1.74 0.58
N TYR A 212 -3.87 -1.97 1.50
CA TYR A 212 -3.71 -2.82 2.68
C TYR A 212 -4.92 -3.73 2.83
N LYS A 213 -4.68 -5.01 3.04
CA LYS A 213 -5.72 -5.98 3.35
C LYS A 213 -5.67 -6.33 4.83
N SER A 214 -6.82 -6.38 5.47
CA SER A 214 -6.95 -6.82 6.85
C SER A 214 -8.31 -7.49 7.04
N GLY A 215 -8.29 -8.77 7.37
CA GLY A 215 -9.49 -9.59 7.32
C GLY A 215 -10.13 -9.55 5.93
N ASN A 216 -11.43 -9.26 5.88
CA ASN A 216 -12.19 -9.16 4.62
C ASN A 216 -12.28 -7.71 4.09
N HIS A 217 -11.45 -6.79 4.59
CA HIS A 217 -11.48 -5.39 4.20
C HIS A 217 -10.27 -5.03 3.35
N LEU A 218 -10.51 -4.25 2.31
CA LEU A 218 -9.49 -3.63 1.49
C LEU A 218 -9.45 -2.14 1.85
N PHE A 219 -8.29 -1.68 2.28
CA PHE A 219 -8.05 -0.27 2.60
C PHE A 219 -7.16 0.36 1.54
N PHE A 220 -7.38 1.63 1.30
CA PHE A 220 -6.59 2.46 0.41
C PHE A 220 -6.21 3.77 1.10
N ASN A 221 -4.93 4.11 1.07
CA ASN A 221 -4.45 5.40 1.52
C ASN A 221 -3.54 6.00 0.46
N PRO A 222 -3.96 7.04 -0.24
CA PRO A 222 -3.10 7.74 -1.20
C PRO A 222 -1.98 8.48 -0.48
N ARG A 223 -0.93 8.79 -1.21
CA ARG A 223 0.20 9.56 -0.70
C ARG A 223 -0.24 10.91 -0.16
N TYR A 224 0.40 11.36 0.90
CA TYR A 224 0.11 12.67 1.52
C TYR A 224 -1.37 12.88 1.85
N SER A 225 -2.12 11.81 2.08
CA SER A 225 -3.52 11.90 2.46
C SER A 225 -3.70 11.60 3.94
N PRO A 226 -4.40 12.45 4.67
CA PRO A 226 -4.80 12.14 6.04
C PRO A 226 -5.91 11.09 6.10
N TYR A 227 -6.51 10.75 4.95
CA TYR A 227 -7.62 9.81 4.89
C TYR A 227 -7.15 8.40 4.56
N ILE A 228 -7.70 7.44 5.30
CA ILE A 228 -7.71 6.04 4.94
C ILE A 228 -9.11 5.73 4.41
N TYR A 229 -9.17 5.20 3.21
CA TYR A 229 -10.42 4.79 2.57
C TYR A 229 -10.62 3.31 2.75
N MET A 230 -11.87 2.89 2.89
CA MET A 230 -12.28 1.48 2.84
C MET A 230 -12.99 1.21 1.53
N ILE A 231 -12.61 0.12 0.90
CA ILE A 231 -13.25 -0.43 -0.29
C ILE A 231 -14.05 -1.65 0.17
N ASP A 232 -15.36 -1.57 0.06
CA ASP A 232 -16.26 -2.65 0.45
C ASP A 232 -17.43 -2.76 -0.55
N ASN A 233 -17.65 -3.95 -1.11
CA ASN A 233 -18.70 -4.24 -2.07
C ASN A 233 -18.76 -3.22 -3.22
N ASP A 234 -17.60 -2.90 -3.80
CA ASP A 234 -17.44 -1.93 -4.89
C ASP A 234 -17.67 -0.45 -4.51
N GLU A 235 -17.95 -0.16 -3.26
CA GLU A 235 -18.07 1.19 -2.76
C GLU A 235 -16.80 1.63 -2.06
N VAL A 236 -16.42 2.90 -2.25
CA VAL A 236 -15.29 3.54 -1.58
C VAL A 236 -15.84 4.57 -0.60
N SER A 237 -15.42 4.47 0.65
CA SER A 237 -15.81 5.42 1.70
C SER A 237 -14.59 5.88 2.48
N LYS A 238 -14.62 7.08 3.05
CA LYS A 238 -13.63 7.53 4.01
C LYS A 238 -13.87 6.78 5.32
N TYR A 239 -12.87 6.06 5.76
CA TYR A 239 -12.95 5.19 6.93
C TYR A 239 -12.32 5.85 8.17
N MET A 240 -11.13 6.42 8.02
CA MET A 240 -10.40 7.07 9.09
C MET A 240 -9.75 8.34 8.58
N LYS A 241 -9.71 9.38 9.42
CA LYS A 241 -8.94 10.60 9.20
C LYS A 241 -7.95 10.77 10.34
N ILE A 242 -6.68 10.87 10.00
CA ILE A 242 -5.62 11.20 10.93
C ILE A 242 -5.51 12.72 10.98
N ILE A 243 -5.59 13.28 12.20
CA ILE A 243 -5.55 14.71 12.44
C ILE A 243 -4.30 15.03 13.25
N SER A 244 -3.45 15.88 12.70
CA SER A 244 -2.28 16.43 13.39
C SER A 244 -1.92 17.77 12.79
N ASP A 245 -1.52 18.71 13.63
CA ASP A 245 -1.01 20.02 13.17
C ASP A 245 0.30 19.90 12.40
N ASP A 246 1.01 18.76 12.59
CA ASP A 246 2.26 18.46 11.90
C ASP A 246 2.05 17.78 10.54
N PHE A 247 0.80 17.54 10.13
CA PHE A 247 0.51 16.87 8.86
C PHE A 247 0.75 17.82 7.69
N VAL A 248 1.46 17.34 6.66
CA VAL A 248 1.67 18.12 5.42
C VAL A 248 0.33 18.60 4.87
N ASP A 249 0.17 19.89 4.71
CA ASP A 249 -1.03 20.45 4.09
C ASP A 249 -1.04 20.10 2.60
N ASN A 250 -2.00 19.24 2.24
CA ASN A 250 -2.18 18.81 0.87
C ASN A 250 -2.66 19.91 -0.07
N SER A 251 -3.19 21.04 0.46
CA SER A 251 -3.63 22.15 -0.38
C SER A 251 -2.49 22.73 -1.22
N ASP A 252 -1.28 22.73 -0.67
CA ASP A 252 -0.08 23.19 -1.39
C ASP A 252 0.38 22.20 -2.44
N LEU A 253 0.06 20.90 -2.28
CA LEU A 253 0.45 19.84 -3.20
C LEU A 253 -0.57 19.60 -4.32
N GLU A 254 -1.84 19.92 -4.08
CA GLU A 254 -2.93 19.67 -5.03
C GLU A 254 -2.91 20.62 -6.24
N LEU A 255 -2.34 21.80 -6.08
CA LEU A 255 -2.39 22.86 -7.08
C LEU A 255 -1.17 22.91 -8.01
N GLU A 256 -0.09 22.20 -7.69
CA GLU A 256 1.16 22.35 -8.41
C GLU A 256 1.32 21.35 -9.54
N LYS A 257 1.17 21.83 -10.76
CA LYS A 257 1.54 21.12 -12.00
C LYS A 257 2.99 21.42 -12.44
N ASP A 258 3.68 22.33 -11.72
CA ASP A 258 5.01 22.79 -12.10
C ASP A 258 6.10 22.02 -11.30
N PHE A 259 6.89 21.24 -12.00
CA PHE A 259 7.99 20.45 -11.43
C PHE A 259 9.02 21.25 -10.61
N LYS A 260 9.22 22.54 -10.93
CA LYS A 260 10.14 23.41 -10.17
C LYS A 260 9.58 23.77 -8.80
N LYS A 261 8.27 23.99 -8.72
CA LYS A 261 7.58 24.27 -7.46
C LYS A 261 7.47 23.01 -6.60
N GLU A 262 7.22 21.84 -7.23
CA GLU A 262 7.28 20.54 -6.55
C GLU A 262 8.61 20.35 -5.80
N ARG A 263 9.72 20.72 -6.45
CA ARG A 263 11.05 20.63 -5.83
C ARG A 263 11.18 21.57 -4.62
N GLY A 264 10.66 22.79 -4.71
CA GLY A 264 10.66 23.75 -3.60
C GLY A 264 9.84 23.25 -2.41
N VAL A 265 8.67 22.67 -2.65
CA VAL A 265 7.82 22.05 -1.65
C VAL A 265 8.56 20.88 -0.98
N ARG A 266 9.18 19.98 -1.76
CA ARG A 266 9.99 18.88 -1.21
C ARG A 266 11.16 19.36 -0.36
N GLU A 267 11.87 20.40 -0.78
CA GLU A 267 12.97 20.99 -0.01
C GLU A 267 12.46 21.59 1.30
N GLN A 268 11.32 22.28 1.29
CA GLN A 268 10.69 22.82 2.47
C GLN A 268 10.30 21.71 3.46
N TYR A 269 9.71 20.62 2.97
CA TYR A 269 9.31 19.49 3.79
C TYR A 269 10.51 18.66 4.29
N SER A 270 11.61 18.64 3.56
CA SER A 270 12.83 17.96 4.01
C SER A 270 13.58 18.67 5.11
N THR A 271 13.34 19.97 5.31
CA THR A 271 14.03 20.81 6.30
C THR A 271 13.26 20.99 7.60
N ASN A 272 11.95 20.71 7.62
CA ASN A 272 11.12 20.83 8.82
C ASN A 272 11.17 19.55 9.67
N GLU A 273 11.44 19.70 10.97
CA GLU A 273 11.75 18.59 11.87
C GLU A 273 10.55 17.71 12.25
N CYS A 274 9.31 18.16 12.04
CA CYS A 274 8.11 17.50 12.55
C CYS A 274 7.07 17.16 11.48
N LEU A 275 7.40 17.20 10.19
CA LEU A 275 6.41 16.97 9.14
C LEU A 275 6.08 15.50 8.95
N ILE A 276 4.80 15.22 9.10
CA ILE A 276 4.21 13.91 8.81
C ILE A 276 3.78 13.91 7.35
N SER A 277 4.42 13.07 6.56
CA SER A 277 4.11 12.93 5.14
C SER A 277 2.99 11.94 4.83
N GLY A 278 2.47 11.26 5.85
CA GLY A 278 1.35 10.36 5.72
C GLY A 278 1.51 9.06 6.50
N VAL A 279 0.63 8.14 6.21
CA VAL A 279 0.64 6.77 6.71
C VAL A 279 1.43 5.91 5.73
N ASN A 280 2.48 5.24 6.20
CA ASN A 280 3.30 4.37 5.36
C ASN A 280 2.73 2.95 5.26
N SER A 281 2.08 2.48 6.32
CA SER A 281 1.33 1.23 6.35
C SER A 281 0.13 1.34 7.28
N PHE A 282 -0.90 0.53 7.02
CA PHE A 282 -2.10 0.48 7.84
C PHE A 282 -2.63 -0.94 7.88
N TYR A 283 -2.68 -1.53 9.07
CA TYR A 283 -3.13 -2.90 9.27
C TYR A 283 -4.04 -3.00 10.48
N GLN A 284 -4.96 -3.95 10.43
CA GLN A 284 -5.86 -4.27 11.55
C GLN A 284 -5.64 -5.72 11.98
N CYS A 285 -5.48 -5.93 13.29
CA CYS A 285 -5.38 -7.24 13.92
C CYS A 285 -6.18 -7.24 15.21
N LYS A 286 -7.06 -8.20 15.41
CA LYS A 286 -7.89 -8.37 16.65
C LYS A 286 -8.58 -7.10 17.14
N GLY A 287 -8.98 -6.21 16.25
CA GLY A 287 -9.62 -4.94 16.62
C GLY A 287 -8.66 -3.78 16.89
N HIS A 288 -7.36 -4.03 16.90
CA HIS A 288 -6.32 -3.00 16.97
C HIS A 288 -5.94 -2.56 15.55
N PHE A 289 -5.88 -1.26 15.34
CA PHE A 289 -5.36 -0.66 14.11
C PHE A 289 -3.94 -0.19 14.37
N LEU A 290 -3.03 -0.58 13.51
CA LEU A 290 -1.65 -0.18 13.57
C LEU A 290 -1.27 0.52 12.27
N ALA A 291 -0.85 1.77 12.39
CA ALA A 291 -0.38 2.58 11.27
C ALA A 291 1.06 3.00 11.50
N GLU A 292 1.92 2.76 10.53
CA GLU A 292 3.25 3.33 10.52
C GLU A 292 3.18 4.77 10.03
N ILE A 293 3.60 5.70 10.87
CA ILE A 293 3.63 7.12 10.57
C ILE A 293 4.99 7.48 10.02
N TRP A 294 5.00 8.07 8.84
CA TRP A 294 6.21 8.53 8.21
C TRP A 294 6.52 9.97 8.65
N THR A 295 7.70 10.16 9.24
CA THR A 295 8.23 11.48 9.57
C THR A 295 9.53 11.72 8.82
N ASN A 296 9.91 12.97 8.64
CA ASN A 296 11.17 13.33 7.97
C ASN A 296 12.41 12.93 8.78
N HIS A 297 12.26 12.64 10.07
CA HIS A 297 13.37 12.37 10.97
C HIS A 297 13.05 11.24 11.94
N GLY A 298 13.94 10.29 12.05
CA GLY A 298 14.02 9.38 13.18
C GLY A 298 13.55 7.96 12.97
N ALA A 299 13.36 7.27 14.07
CA ALA A 299 12.91 5.90 14.13
C ALA A 299 11.46 5.79 13.65
N PRO A 300 11.06 4.66 13.08
CA PRO A 300 9.67 4.43 12.69
C PRO A 300 8.78 4.60 13.91
N LEU A 301 7.70 5.35 13.75
CA LEU A 301 6.67 5.52 14.76
C LEU A 301 5.43 4.76 14.33
N LEU A 302 4.89 4.02 15.27
CA LEU A 302 3.63 3.32 15.10
C LEU A 302 2.55 4.06 15.88
N LEU A 303 1.44 4.31 15.19
CA LEU A 303 0.21 4.81 15.76
C LEU A 303 -0.73 3.62 15.91
N GLU A 304 -1.03 3.27 17.16
CA GLU A 304 -2.04 2.28 17.48
C GLU A 304 -3.36 2.97 17.79
N TYR A 305 -4.45 2.40 17.30
CA TYR A 305 -5.80 2.81 17.63
C TYR A 305 -6.61 1.60 18.07
N GLU A 306 -7.17 1.66 19.26
CA GLU A 306 -8.08 0.66 19.78
C GLU A 306 -9.53 1.13 19.57
N ALA A 307 -10.26 0.40 18.72
CA ALA A 307 -11.62 0.79 18.32
C ALA A 307 -12.64 0.79 19.48
N LYS A 308 -12.44 -0.05 20.51
CA LYS A 308 -13.33 -0.12 21.68
C LYS A 308 -13.19 1.10 22.57
N GLU A 309 -11.96 1.49 22.86
CA GLU A 309 -11.63 2.58 23.77
C GLU A 309 -11.68 3.94 23.05
N LYS A 310 -11.67 3.93 21.71
CA LYS A 310 -11.56 5.13 20.85
C LYS A 310 -10.34 5.98 21.17
N GLU A 311 -9.27 5.35 21.60
CA GLU A 311 -8.01 6.00 21.94
C GLU A 311 -6.91 5.59 20.95
N GLY A 312 -6.02 6.52 20.65
CA GLY A 312 -4.85 6.31 19.81
C GLY A 312 -3.57 6.65 20.56
N TYR A 313 -2.55 5.81 20.38
CA TYR A 313 -1.26 5.96 21.05
C TYR A 313 -0.13 5.90 20.01
N LEU A 314 0.78 6.85 20.12
CA LEU A 314 1.99 6.87 19.30
C LEU A 314 3.14 6.23 20.11
N PHE A 315 3.82 5.24 19.54
CA PHE A 315 4.92 4.57 20.20
C PHE A 315 6.05 4.19 19.23
N CYS A 316 7.23 3.94 19.78
CA CYS A 316 8.36 3.39 19.03
C CYS A 316 8.43 1.88 19.30
N PRO A 317 8.34 1.00 18.30
CA PRO A 317 8.36 -0.45 18.49
C PRO A 317 9.65 -0.96 19.13
N LEU A 318 10.77 -0.25 18.95
CA LEU A 318 12.06 -0.60 19.55
C LEU A 318 12.13 -0.41 21.08
N LEU A 319 11.09 0.18 21.69
CA LEU A 319 10.96 0.28 23.14
C LEU A 319 10.41 -1.01 23.77
N ASP A 320 9.79 -1.89 22.97
CA ASP A 320 9.37 -3.21 23.46
C ASP A 320 10.61 -4.07 23.73
N PRO A 321 10.72 -4.70 24.92
CA PRO A 321 11.88 -5.52 25.28
C PRO A 321 12.11 -6.72 24.35
N GLN A 322 11.08 -7.19 23.67
CA GLN A 322 11.15 -8.34 22.76
C GLN A 322 11.63 -7.95 21.36
N ILE A 323 11.52 -6.66 20.97
CA ILE A 323 11.89 -6.16 19.66
C ILE A 323 13.23 -5.45 19.71
N LYS A 324 14.30 -6.16 19.39
CA LYS A 324 15.67 -5.61 19.39
C LYS A 324 16.07 -4.96 18.06
N ALA A 325 15.38 -5.32 16.99
CA ALA A 325 15.53 -4.73 15.66
C ALA A 325 14.17 -4.72 14.96
N PHE A 326 13.90 -3.68 14.19
CA PHE A 326 12.62 -3.48 13.51
C PHE A 326 12.83 -2.77 12.18
N THR A 327 12.18 -3.26 11.14
CA THR A 327 12.22 -2.63 9.82
C THR A 327 10.92 -1.86 9.56
N LYS A 328 9.80 -2.57 9.49
CA LYS A 328 8.45 -2.04 9.29
C LYS A 328 7.42 -3.14 9.56
N ILE A 329 6.17 -2.77 9.72
CA ILE A 329 5.07 -3.76 9.57
C ILE A 329 4.87 -3.98 8.07
N ALA A 330 5.06 -5.19 7.63
CA ALA A 330 5.05 -5.57 6.21
C ALA A 330 3.76 -6.28 5.79
N ALA A 331 3.10 -6.98 6.72
CA ALA A 331 1.86 -7.70 6.49
C ALA A 331 1.13 -7.96 7.82
N VAL A 332 -0.03 -8.58 7.75
CA VAL A 332 -0.84 -8.96 8.90
C VAL A 332 -1.54 -10.30 8.65
N SER A 333 -1.70 -11.07 9.73
CA SER A 333 -2.61 -12.21 9.81
C SER A 333 -3.85 -11.84 10.64
N SER A 334 -4.72 -12.80 10.93
CA SER A 334 -5.81 -12.62 11.91
C SER A 334 -5.31 -12.39 13.33
N ASP A 335 -4.10 -12.86 13.68
CA ASP A 335 -3.64 -13.00 15.06
C ASP A 335 -2.36 -12.22 15.37
N PHE A 336 -1.60 -11.83 14.35
CA PHE A 336 -0.31 -11.16 14.52
C PHE A 336 0.02 -10.23 13.35
N TYR A 337 0.82 -9.23 13.64
CA TYR A 337 1.50 -8.42 12.62
C TYR A 337 2.80 -9.10 12.19
N ILE A 338 3.20 -8.87 10.96
CA ILE A 338 4.41 -9.44 10.37
C ILE A 338 5.39 -8.31 10.07
N SER A 339 6.56 -8.41 10.68
CA SER A 339 7.75 -7.61 10.36
C SER A 339 8.86 -8.52 9.86
N TYR A 340 10.02 -7.96 9.54
CA TYR A 340 11.19 -8.74 9.16
C TYR A 340 12.48 -8.00 9.48
N ILE A 341 13.56 -8.77 9.63
CA ILE A 341 14.93 -8.28 9.81
C ILE A 341 15.86 -9.13 8.95
N ASN A 342 16.98 -8.58 8.50
CA ASN A 342 18.00 -9.39 7.84
C ASN A 342 18.70 -10.31 8.85
N ALA A 343 19.27 -11.41 8.35
CA ALA A 343 19.90 -12.43 9.20
C ALA A 343 21.04 -11.85 10.06
N GLN A 344 21.90 -11.00 9.49
CA GLN A 344 22.98 -10.36 10.23
C GLN A 344 22.48 -9.51 11.40
N SER A 345 21.41 -8.68 11.17
CA SER A 345 20.80 -7.91 12.25
C SER A 345 20.18 -8.80 13.32
N PHE A 346 19.57 -9.93 12.92
CA PHE A 346 19.03 -10.89 13.85
C PHE A 346 20.14 -11.49 14.74
N LEU A 347 21.22 -11.96 14.13
CA LEU A 347 22.36 -12.54 14.86
C LEU A 347 23.04 -11.53 15.78
N ASN A 348 23.12 -10.26 15.38
CA ASN A 348 23.79 -9.21 16.14
C ASN A 348 22.96 -8.66 17.31
N ASN A 349 21.64 -8.68 17.23
CA ASN A 349 20.77 -8.02 18.21
C ASN A 349 20.08 -8.98 19.18
N TYR A 350 19.94 -10.25 18.83
CA TYR A 350 19.31 -11.25 19.69
C TYR A 350 20.33 -12.17 20.31
N GLU A 351 20.04 -12.61 21.55
CA GLU A 351 20.94 -13.47 22.33
C GLU A 351 21.21 -14.81 21.61
N GLU A 352 22.37 -15.35 21.81
CA GLU A 352 22.77 -16.62 21.22
C GLU A 352 21.83 -17.79 21.60
N THR A 353 21.22 -17.74 22.77
CA THR A 353 20.17 -18.68 23.21
C THR A 353 18.93 -18.69 22.28
N VAL A 354 18.64 -17.55 21.67
CA VAL A 354 17.54 -17.40 20.70
C VAL A 354 17.99 -17.79 19.29
N THR A 355 19.20 -17.39 18.90
CA THR A 355 19.67 -17.51 17.50
C THR A 355 20.22 -18.88 17.15
N ARG A 356 20.87 -19.59 18.11
CA ARG A 356 21.51 -20.89 17.87
C ARG A 356 20.59 -21.97 17.29
N LYS A 357 19.31 -21.95 17.62
CA LYS A 357 18.37 -22.98 17.18
C LYS A 357 18.09 -22.91 15.67
N TYR A 358 18.48 -21.83 14.98
CA TYR A 358 18.12 -21.60 13.59
C TYR A 358 19.24 -21.87 12.59
N ASN A 359 20.48 -22.10 13.03
CA ASN A 359 21.64 -22.35 12.17
C ASN A 359 21.85 -21.31 11.06
N LEU A 360 21.60 -20.03 11.38
CA LEU A 360 21.74 -18.92 10.44
C LEU A 360 23.19 -18.47 10.33
N VAL A 361 23.51 -17.92 9.16
CA VAL A 361 24.74 -17.18 8.89
C VAL A 361 24.36 -15.78 8.35
N ASP A 362 25.32 -14.87 8.30
CA ASP A 362 25.08 -13.46 7.91
C ASP A 362 24.38 -13.32 6.56
N ASP A 363 24.68 -14.22 5.61
CA ASP A 363 24.10 -14.24 4.25
C ASP A 363 22.81 -15.09 4.14
N SER A 364 22.26 -15.54 5.24
CA SER A 364 20.97 -16.24 5.24
C SER A 364 19.83 -15.30 4.83
N ASN A 365 18.76 -15.88 4.34
CA ASN A 365 17.52 -15.13 4.09
C ASN A 365 17.04 -14.39 5.33
N PRO A 366 16.23 -13.35 5.16
CA PRO A 366 15.65 -12.61 6.28
C PRO A 366 14.86 -13.51 7.25
N VAL A 367 14.79 -13.05 8.49
CA VAL A 367 13.96 -13.65 9.53
C VAL A 367 12.68 -12.84 9.65
N LEU A 368 11.52 -13.49 9.50
CA LEU A 368 10.24 -12.87 9.77
C LEU A 368 9.99 -12.82 11.28
N MET A 369 9.31 -11.78 11.72
CA MET A 369 8.88 -11.58 13.09
C MET A 369 7.36 -11.53 13.12
N ASN A 370 6.73 -12.52 13.73
CA ASN A 370 5.30 -12.52 13.99
C ASN A 370 5.07 -11.90 15.37
N ILE A 371 4.44 -10.75 15.38
CA ILE A 371 4.24 -9.89 16.56
C ILE A 371 2.78 -10.01 16.97
N TYR A 372 2.54 -10.71 18.07
CA TYR A 372 1.19 -11.00 18.57
C TYR A 372 0.68 -9.84 19.42
N VAL A 373 -0.60 -9.51 19.25
CA VAL A 373 -1.32 -8.54 20.07
C VAL A 373 -2.25 -9.26 21.05
N LYS A 374 -2.49 -8.64 22.20
CA LYS A 374 -3.33 -9.18 23.28
C LYS A 374 -4.78 -9.36 22.88
#